data_f295cbdd2b9e16f28c1acdf9c658d76f
#
_entry.id   f295cbdd2b9e16f28c1acdf9c658d76f
#
_cell.length_a   1.000
_cell.length_b   1.000
_cell.length_c   1.000
_cell.angle_alpha   90.00
_cell.angle_beta   90.00
_cell.angle_gamma   90.00
#
_symmetry.space_group_name_H-M   'P 1'
#
loop_
_entity.id
_entity.type
_entity.pdbx_description
1 polymer ?
#
loop_
_entity_poly.entity_id
_entity_poly.type
_entity_poly.pdbx_seq_one_letter_code
_entity_poly.pdbx_strand_id
1 'polypeptide(L)'
;VVLSFDDSYVNEWFEADKKLGHYAWKATFCVSKISTLNHSEIIKLQELQSKGHEIAGHGYNHLDATKFVAQNGIEVYIHQEIDPMIRLMRFYSLKVSSFAYPFGFRNTAIDAGLSDKFKILRGTTYGTEDPVYQNCYFSNEQLVFATGIDTDHPNFNISYIIKLLDFAKRKHKILIVFGHKPVKNVTANYQ
;
A
#
# COMPACT_ATOMS: atom_id res chain seq x y z
N VAL A 1 -2.81 11.81 -8.75
CA VAL A 1 -2.08 10.56 -8.47
C VAL A 1 -2.20 10.26 -6.99
N VAL A 2 -2.46 9.00 -6.62
CA VAL A 2 -2.30 8.47 -5.26
C VAL A 2 -0.99 7.71 -5.22
N LEU A 3 -0.12 8.05 -4.28
CA LEU A 3 1.17 7.41 -4.05
C LEU A 3 1.10 6.61 -2.75
N SER A 4 1.46 5.34 -2.79
CA SER A 4 1.58 4.51 -1.59
C SER A 4 2.94 3.83 -1.49
N PHE A 5 3.31 3.45 -0.28
CA PHE A 5 4.51 2.69 0.03
C PHE A 5 4.16 1.53 0.95
N ASP A 6 4.67 0.35 0.65
CA ASP A 6 4.35 -0.89 1.34
C ASP A 6 5.50 -1.36 2.25
N ASP A 7 5.20 -2.28 3.15
CA ASP A 7 6.07 -2.97 4.10
C ASP A 7 6.33 -2.23 5.42
N SER A 8 7.60 -2.01 5.77
CA SER A 8 8.00 -1.43 7.08
C SER A 8 9.25 -0.56 6.98
N TYR A 9 9.46 0.08 5.83
CA TYR A 9 10.60 0.97 5.59
C TYR A 9 10.38 2.38 6.19
N VAL A 10 9.97 2.41 7.48
CA VAL A 10 9.51 3.64 8.16
C VAL A 10 10.56 4.75 8.15
N ASN A 11 11.83 4.41 8.30
CA ASN A 11 12.91 5.38 8.32
C ASN A 11 13.07 6.07 6.95
N GLU A 12 13.04 5.30 5.87
CA GLU A 12 13.13 5.80 4.51
C GLU A 12 11.88 6.59 4.11
N TRP A 13 10.70 6.18 4.54
CA TRP A 13 9.46 6.92 4.35
C TRP A 13 9.50 8.29 5.04
N PHE A 14 10.01 8.32 6.27
CA PHE A 14 10.16 9.56 7.03
C PHE A 14 11.15 10.54 6.39
N GLU A 15 12.24 10.02 5.80
CA GLU A 15 13.16 10.85 5.02
C GLU A 15 12.55 11.32 3.69
N ALA A 16 11.75 10.48 3.04
CA ALA A 16 11.07 10.84 1.79
C ALA A 16 10.01 11.94 1.99
N ASP A 17 9.40 12.04 3.18
CA ASP A 17 8.40 13.08 3.52
C ASP A 17 8.96 14.49 3.28
N LYS A 18 10.25 14.73 3.52
CA LYS A 18 10.89 16.02 3.24
C LYS A 18 10.77 16.42 1.77
N LYS A 19 10.86 15.45 0.84
CA LYS A 19 10.69 15.69 -0.59
C LYS A 19 9.23 15.80 -0.98
N LEU A 20 8.37 14.95 -0.42
CA LEU A 20 6.93 15.02 -0.63
C LEU A 20 6.37 16.37 -0.19
N GLY A 21 6.81 16.86 0.98
CA GLY A 21 6.44 18.16 1.52
C GLY A 21 6.81 19.34 0.61
N HIS A 22 7.96 19.27 -0.10
CA HIS A 22 8.35 20.30 -1.06
C HIS A 22 7.31 20.50 -2.18
N TYR A 23 6.62 19.41 -2.57
CA TYR A 23 5.57 19.43 -3.59
C TYR A 23 4.16 19.50 -2.99
N ALA A 24 4.03 19.64 -1.68
CA ALA A 24 2.76 19.53 -0.94
C ALA A 24 2.04 18.18 -1.18
N TRP A 25 2.78 17.12 -1.47
CA TRP A 25 2.22 15.79 -1.70
C TRP A 25 2.01 15.03 -0.38
N LYS A 26 0.96 14.21 -0.38
CA LYS A 26 0.70 13.24 0.66
C LYS A 26 0.78 11.83 0.07
N ALA A 27 1.11 10.87 0.94
CA ALA A 27 1.22 9.46 0.57
C ALA A 27 0.44 8.60 1.57
N THR A 28 0.16 7.36 1.18
CA THR A 28 -0.33 6.30 2.04
C THR A 28 0.83 5.37 2.38
N PHE A 29 1.10 5.13 3.66
CA PHE A 29 2.11 4.18 4.13
C PHE A 29 1.41 2.93 4.67
N CYS A 30 1.51 1.84 3.92
CA CYS A 30 0.87 0.55 4.21
C CYS A 30 1.81 -0.29 5.08
N VAL A 31 1.57 -0.29 6.40
CA VAL A 31 2.49 -0.86 7.38
C VAL A 31 2.23 -2.33 7.60
N SER A 32 3.23 -3.16 7.32
CA SER A 32 3.27 -4.58 7.71
C SER A 32 4.06 -4.78 9.01
N LYS A 33 3.84 -5.92 9.68
CA LYS A 33 4.64 -6.38 10.83
C LYS A 33 4.83 -5.30 11.91
N ILE A 34 3.80 -4.53 12.18
CA ILE A 34 3.86 -3.40 13.14
C ILE A 34 4.39 -3.79 14.52
N SER A 35 4.25 -5.06 14.93
CA SER A 35 4.77 -5.59 16.19
C SER A 35 6.30 -5.64 16.25
N THR A 36 6.99 -5.55 15.12
CA THR A 36 8.45 -5.59 15.05
C THR A 36 9.08 -4.19 15.03
N LEU A 37 8.26 -3.14 14.89
CA LEU A 37 8.74 -1.77 14.85
C LEU A 37 9.18 -1.31 16.24
N ASN A 38 10.29 -0.60 16.29
CA ASN A 38 10.76 0.00 17.53
C ASN A 38 10.02 1.32 17.85
N HIS A 39 10.20 1.81 19.07
CA HIS A 39 9.52 3.01 19.56
C HIS A 39 9.75 4.26 18.66
N SER A 40 10.97 4.45 18.17
CA SER A 40 11.29 5.58 17.28
C SER A 40 10.54 5.50 15.96
N GLU A 41 10.37 4.31 15.38
CA GLU A 41 9.60 4.09 14.15
C GLU A 41 8.10 4.36 14.37
N ILE A 42 7.56 3.95 15.50
CA ILE A 42 6.17 4.28 15.87
C ILE A 42 5.96 5.79 15.97
N ILE A 43 6.87 6.53 16.61
CA ILE A 43 6.80 8.00 16.68
C ILE A 43 6.83 8.61 15.28
N LYS A 44 7.68 8.11 14.38
CA LYS A 44 7.74 8.59 13.00
C LYS A 44 6.43 8.35 12.24
N LEU A 45 5.78 7.20 12.41
CA LEU A 45 4.46 6.95 11.81
C LEU A 45 3.40 7.91 12.36
N GLN A 46 3.40 8.18 13.66
CA GLN A 46 2.49 9.17 14.26
C GLN A 46 2.73 10.58 13.71
N GLU A 47 4.00 10.95 13.53
CA GLU A 47 4.35 12.24 12.94
C GLU A 47 3.92 12.32 11.47
N LEU A 48 4.16 11.29 10.66
CA LEU A 48 3.68 11.22 9.28
C LEU A 48 2.14 11.36 9.22
N GLN A 49 1.41 10.66 10.10
CA GLN A 49 -0.04 10.79 10.19
C GLN A 49 -0.46 12.22 10.56
N SER A 50 0.22 12.86 11.52
CA SER A 50 -0.07 14.24 11.96
C SER A 50 0.14 15.27 10.85
N LYS A 51 1.07 14.99 9.94
CA LYS A 51 1.33 15.80 8.73
C LYS A 51 0.31 15.58 7.61
N GLY A 52 -0.66 14.69 7.80
CA GLY A 52 -1.75 14.42 6.85
C GLY A 52 -1.45 13.31 5.85
N HIS A 53 -0.44 12.47 6.08
CA HIS A 53 -0.29 11.20 5.38
C HIS A 53 -1.28 10.18 5.94
N GLU A 54 -1.65 9.19 5.13
CA GLU A 54 -2.41 8.05 5.59
C GLU A 54 -1.46 6.95 6.08
N ILE A 55 -1.81 6.33 7.23
CA ILE A 55 -1.20 5.10 7.69
C ILE A 55 -2.24 3.99 7.48
N ALA A 56 -1.94 3.05 6.60
CA ALA A 56 -2.80 1.93 6.23
C ALA A 56 -2.23 0.60 6.73
N GLY A 57 -3.07 -0.43 6.79
CA GLY A 57 -2.64 -1.77 7.16
C GLY A 57 -2.05 -2.54 5.98
N HIS A 58 -1.04 -3.40 6.27
CA HIS A 58 -0.42 -4.31 5.29
C HIS A 58 -0.11 -5.69 5.89
N GLY A 59 -0.95 -6.12 6.85
CA GLY A 59 -0.85 -7.42 7.52
C GLY A 59 0.03 -7.40 8.77
N TYR A 60 -0.39 -8.20 9.76
CA TYR A 60 0.34 -8.34 11.02
C TYR A 60 1.65 -9.13 10.84
N ASN A 61 1.60 -10.21 10.05
CA ASN A 61 2.73 -11.07 9.70
C ASN A 61 3.14 -10.97 8.22
N HIS A 62 2.41 -10.18 7.41
CA HIS A 62 2.62 -10.06 5.97
C HIS A 62 2.35 -11.38 5.23
N LEU A 63 1.21 -12.02 5.49
CA LEU A 63 0.86 -13.33 4.92
C LEU A 63 0.21 -13.19 3.53
N ASP A 64 0.48 -14.17 2.66
CA ASP A 64 -0.31 -14.40 1.45
C ASP A 64 -1.73 -14.80 1.83
N ALA A 65 -2.67 -13.88 1.68
CA ALA A 65 -4.06 -14.08 2.10
C ALA A 65 -4.71 -15.27 1.39
N THR A 66 -4.42 -15.49 0.10
CA THR A 66 -5.03 -16.55 -0.70
C THR A 66 -4.59 -17.93 -0.23
N LYS A 67 -3.29 -18.10 0.02
CA LYS A 67 -2.72 -19.37 0.52
C LYS A 67 -3.18 -19.65 1.94
N PHE A 68 -3.11 -18.62 2.80
CA PHE A 68 -3.48 -18.78 4.20
C PHE A 68 -4.96 -19.14 4.36
N VAL A 69 -5.85 -18.42 3.68
CA VAL A 69 -7.30 -18.64 3.76
C VAL A 69 -7.69 -19.98 3.16
N ALA A 70 -7.04 -20.42 2.09
CA ALA A 70 -7.28 -21.75 1.50
C ALA A 70 -7.01 -22.89 2.49
N GLN A 71 -6.06 -22.70 3.42
CA GLN A 71 -5.67 -23.73 4.41
C GLN A 71 -6.44 -23.60 5.73
N ASN A 72 -6.76 -22.38 6.16
CA ASN A 72 -7.20 -22.11 7.53
C ASN A 72 -8.59 -21.45 7.60
N GLY A 73 -9.11 -20.94 6.48
CA GLY A 73 -10.35 -20.19 6.44
C GLY A 73 -10.21 -18.69 6.73
N ILE A 74 -11.22 -17.93 6.32
CA ILE A 74 -11.21 -16.46 6.43
C ILE A 74 -11.26 -15.96 7.88
N GLU A 75 -12.02 -16.63 8.75
CA GLU A 75 -12.13 -16.24 10.17
C GLU A 75 -10.77 -16.34 10.89
N VAL A 76 -10.00 -17.38 10.60
CA VAL A 76 -8.67 -17.55 11.17
C VAL A 76 -7.70 -16.48 10.65
N TYR A 77 -7.79 -16.15 9.35
CA TYR A 77 -7.01 -15.06 8.76
C TYR A 77 -7.33 -13.71 9.43
N ILE A 78 -8.60 -13.41 9.61
CA ILE A 78 -9.04 -12.18 10.30
C ILE A 78 -8.50 -12.15 11.72
N HIS A 79 -8.63 -13.24 12.46
CA HIS A 79 -8.20 -13.32 13.85
C HIS A 79 -6.68 -13.24 14.05
N GLN A 80 -5.90 -13.79 13.15
CA GLN A 80 -4.44 -13.88 13.28
C GLN A 80 -3.66 -12.76 12.56
N GLU A 81 -4.23 -12.19 11.49
CA GLU A 81 -3.53 -11.24 10.63
C GLU A 81 -4.14 -9.82 10.68
N ILE A 82 -5.46 -9.73 10.71
CA ILE A 82 -6.13 -8.43 10.58
C ILE A 82 -6.40 -7.80 11.96
N ASP A 83 -7.08 -8.52 12.84
CA ASP A 83 -7.48 -7.96 14.13
C ASP A 83 -6.28 -7.61 15.05
N PRO A 84 -5.18 -8.39 15.10
CA PRO A 84 -4.00 -7.99 15.89
C PRO A 84 -3.35 -6.73 15.32
N MET A 85 -3.25 -6.61 14.00
CA MET A 85 -2.74 -5.42 13.32
C MET A 85 -3.57 -4.19 13.70
N ILE A 86 -4.91 -4.25 13.54
CA ILE A 86 -5.80 -3.13 13.84
C ILE A 86 -5.70 -2.74 15.32
N ARG A 87 -5.69 -3.74 16.25
CA ARG A 87 -5.57 -3.46 17.68
C ARG A 87 -4.27 -2.75 18.02
N LEU A 88 -3.14 -3.22 17.45
CA LEU A 88 -1.84 -2.64 17.75
C LEU A 88 -1.68 -1.24 17.13
N MET A 89 -2.19 -1.03 15.92
CA MET A 89 -2.22 0.31 15.30
C MET A 89 -3.03 1.29 16.15
N ARG A 90 -4.21 0.88 16.61
CA ARG A 90 -5.04 1.69 17.54
C ARG A 90 -4.35 1.98 18.86
N PHE A 91 -3.67 1.00 19.45
CA PHE A 91 -2.88 1.17 20.67
C PHE A 91 -1.83 2.27 20.51
N TYR A 92 -1.21 2.35 19.34
CA TYR A 92 -0.27 3.43 19.00
C TYR A 92 -0.94 4.70 18.44
N SER A 93 -2.25 4.85 18.59
CA SER A 93 -3.02 6.02 18.09
C SER A 93 -2.89 6.24 16.57
N LEU A 94 -2.59 5.19 15.82
CA LEU A 94 -2.60 5.20 14.37
C LEU A 94 -4.02 4.90 13.86
N LYS A 95 -4.57 5.81 13.04
CA LYS A 95 -5.89 5.64 12.43
C LYS A 95 -5.74 4.81 11.17
N VAL A 96 -6.27 3.59 11.18
CA VAL A 96 -6.26 2.69 10.03
C VAL A 96 -7.67 2.62 9.44
N SER A 97 -7.78 2.93 8.14
CA SER A 97 -9.05 2.85 7.41
C SER A 97 -8.91 2.10 6.08
N SER A 98 -7.71 1.85 5.63
CA SER A 98 -7.40 1.16 4.38
C SER A 98 -6.48 -0.02 4.62
N PHE A 99 -6.56 -1.01 3.73
CA PHE A 99 -5.71 -2.21 3.78
C PHE A 99 -5.16 -2.52 2.39
N ALA A 100 -3.85 -2.69 2.31
CA ALA A 100 -3.17 -3.22 1.13
C ALA A 100 -2.90 -4.72 1.34
N TYR A 101 -3.26 -5.55 0.37
CA TYR A 101 -2.99 -6.98 0.44
C TYR A 101 -1.50 -7.26 0.23
N PRO A 102 -0.82 -7.99 1.15
CA PRO A 102 0.53 -8.47 0.91
C PRO A 102 0.63 -9.20 -0.43
N PHE A 103 1.67 -8.88 -1.21
CA PHE A 103 1.88 -9.39 -2.58
C PHE A 103 0.75 -9.08 -3.58
N GLY A 104 -0.27 -8.32 -3.19
CA GLY A 104 -1.49 -8.13 -3.96
C GLY A 104 -2.41 -9.34 -4.02
N PHE A 105 -2.13 -10.42 -3.30
CA PHE A 105 -2.87 -11.68 -3.35
C PHE A 105 -4.20 -11.60 -2.59
N ARG A 106 -5.25 -11.67 -3.34
CA ARG A 106 -6.65 -11.56 -2.88
C ARG A 106 -7.62 -12.38 -3.75
N ASN A 107 -8.83 -12.59 -3.27
CA ASN A 107 -9.97 -13.05 -4.05
C ASN A 107 -11.26 -12.44 -3.50
N THR A 108 -12.38 -12.60 -4.22
CA THR A 108 -13.68 -12.00 -3.86
C THR A 108 -14.20 -12.45 -2.50
N ALA A 109 -13.92 -13.67 -2.07
CA ALA A 109 -14.35 -14.17 -0.75
C ALA A 109 -13.55 -13.48 0.38
N ILE A 110 -12.25 -13.25 0.17
CA ILE A 110 -11.41 -12.53 1.13
C ILE A 110 -11.81 -11.06 1.19
N ASP A 111 -12.08 -10.43 0.04
CA ASP A 111 -12.55 -9.04 0.01
C ASP A 111 -13.86 -8.88 0.79
N ALA A 112 -14.82 -9.79 0.56
CA ALA A 112 -16.09 -9.77 1.30
C ALA A 112 -15.88 -9.91 2.81
N GLY A 113 -14.95 -10.76 3.26
CA GLY A 113 -14.61 -10.92 4.67
C GLY A 113 -13.94 -9.69 5.31
N LEU A 114 -13.34 -8.81 4.51
CA LEU A 114 -12.66 -7.59 4.98
C LEU A 114 -13.46 -6.30 4.73
N SER A 115 -14.56 -6.37 3.99
CA SER A 115 -15.32 -5.20 3.52
C SER A 115 -15.83 -4.30 4.65
N ASP A 116 -16.24 -4.88 5.78
CA ASP A 116 -16.73 -4.14 6.93
C ASP A 116 -15.60 -3.55 7.81
N LYS A 117 -14.37 -3.99 7.61
CA LYS A 117 -13.22 -3.58 8.41
C LYS A 117 -12.48 -2.37 7.83
N PHE A 118 -12.51 -2.22 6.51
CA PHE A 118 -11.74 -1.19 5.81
C PHE A 118 -12.61 -0.44 4.79
N LYS A 119 -12.35 0.86 4.63
CA LYS A 119 -13.00 1.68 3.60
C LYS A 119 -12.44 1.41 2.20
N ILE A 120 -11.15 1.10 2.14
CA ILE A 120 -10.43 0.79 0.89
C ILE A 120 -9.64 -0.51 1.08
N LEU A 121 -9.77 -1.40 0.13
CA LEU A 121 -8.96 -2.59 -0.05
C LEU A 121 -8.12 -2.42 -1.33
N ARG A 122 -6.80 -2.58 -1.25
CA ARG A 122 -5.90 -2.36 -2.38
C ARG A 122 -5.18 -3.65 -2.78
N GLY A 123 -5.46 -4.12 -3.98
CA GLY A 123 -4.66 -5.12 -4.70
C GLY A 123 -3.60 -4.47 -5.58
N THR A 124 -2.90 -5.30 -6.35
CA THR A 124 -1.88 -4.87 -7.32
C THR A 124 -2.31 -5.24 -8.73
N THR A 125 -1.87 -4.45 -9.70
CA THR A 125 -1.97 -4.78 -11.11
C THR A 125 -0.58 -4.67 -11.74
N TYR A 126 -0.33 -5.54 -12.69
CA TYR A 126 0.91 -5.59 -13.46
C TYR A 126 0.56 -5.69 -14.93
N GLY A 127 1.51 -5.32 -15.78
CA GLY A 127 1.37 -5.41 -17.21
C GLY A 127 1.69 -4.10 -17.91
N THR A 128 1.83 -4.19 -19.21
CA THR A 128 2.18 -3.08 -20.10
C THR A 128 1.14 -2.90 -21.20
N GLU A 129 -0.09 -3.32 -20.93
CA GLU A 129 -1.22 -3.17 -21.84
C GLU A 129 -1.52 -1.69 -22.09
N ASP A 130 -2.39 -1.44 -23.08
CA ASP A 130 -2.85 -0.06 -23.31
C ASP A 130 -3.42 0.51 -22.02
N PRO A 131 -3.02 1.73 -21.63
CA PRO A 131 -3.50 2.40 -20.41
C PRO A 131 -5.02 2.38 -20.21
N VAL A 132 -5.79 2.30 -21.29
CA VAL A 132 -7.27 2.26 -21.21
C VAL A 132 -7.80 0.99 -20.53
N TYR A 133 -7.07 -0.11 -20.58
CA TYR A 133 -7.45 -1.40 -20.01
C TYR A 133 -6.88 -1.64 -18.60
N GLN A 134 -6.07 -0.73 -18.11
CA GLN A 134 -5.48 -0.87 -16.77
C GLN A 134 -6.48 -0.56 -15.66
N ASN A 135 -6.40 -1.34 -14.57
CA ASN A 135 -7.24 -1.18 -13.39
C ASN A 135 -6.67 -0.23 -12.33
N CYS A 136 -5.51 0.37 -12.58
CA CYS A 136 -4.81 1.23 -11.60
C CYS A 136 -5.40 2.66 -11.49
N TYR A 137 -6.63 2.85 -11.93
CA TYR A 137 -7.33 4.13 -11.79
C TYR A 137 -8.47 4.00 -10.79
N PHE A 138 -8.55 4.98 -9.89
CA PHE A 138 -9.63 5.02 -8.90
C PHE A 138 -11.00 5.10 -9.58
N SER A 139 -11.88 4.17 -9.23
CA SER A 139 -13.23 4.00 -9.78
C SER A 139 -14.36 4.36 -8.79
N ASN A 140 -14.01 4.90 -7.63
CA ASN A 140 -14.92 5.15 -6.51
C ASN A 140 -15.49 3.86 -5.87
N GLU A 141 -14.78 2.75 -6.05
CA GLU A 141 -15.09 1.46 -5.42
C GLU A 141 -14.20 1.23 -4.19
N GLN A 142 -14.66 0.34 -3.31
CA GLN A 142 -13.89 -0.06 -2.13
C GLN A 142 -12.62 -0.83 -2.51
N LEU A 143 -12.70 -1.69 -3.52
CA LEU A 143 -11.56 -2.40 -4.06
C LEU A 143 -10.89 -1.57 -5.15
N VAL A 144 -9.63 -1.25 -4.94
CA VAL A 144 -8.80 -0.52 -5.91
C VAL A 144 -7.52 -1.32 -6.21
N PHE A 145 -6.87 -0.96 -7.30
CA PHE A 145 -5.60 -1.57 -7.70
C PHE A 145 -4.54 -0.51 -7.92
N ALA A 146 -3.30 -0.84 -7.57
CA ALA A 146 -2.14 0.01 -7.80
C ALA A 146 -1.13 -0.66 -8.71
N THR A 147 -0.43 0.11 -9.54
CA THR A 147 0.69 -0.37 -10.34
C THR A 147 2.01 -0.08 -9.65
N GLY A 148 2.97 -1.03 -9.69
CA GLY A 148 4.27 -0.92 -9.05
C GLY A 148 5.20 0.08 -9.74
N ILE A 149 5.97 0.82 -8.95
CA ILE A 149 6.98 1.79 -9.41
C ILE A 149 8.39 1.52 -8.87
N ASP A 150 8.61 0.37 -8.26
CA ASP A 150 9.95 -0.03 -7.82
C ASP A 150 10.85 -0.29 -9.03
N THR A 151 11.99 0.38 -9.07
CA THR A 151 12.88 0.40 -10.25
C THR A 151 13.63 -0.91 -10.48
N ASP A 152 13.71 -1.76 -9.48
CA ASP A 152 14.30 -3.11 -9.53
C ASP A 152 13.28 -4.21 -9.88
N HIS A 153 11.98 -3.88 -9.91
CA HIS A 153 10.96 -4.85 -10.27
C HIS A 153 11.04 -5.19 -11.77
N PRO A 154 11.00 -6.49 -12.16
CA PRO A 154 11.13 -6.91 -13.57
C PRO A 154 10.13 -6.26 -14.53
N ASN A 155 8.97 -5.86 -14.02
CA ASN A 155 7.92 -5.20 -14.80
C ASN A 155 8.01 -3.66 -14.77
N PHE A 156 9.02 -3.07 -14.11
CA PHE A 156 9.18 -1.62 -14.10
C PHE A 156 9.55 -1.10 -15.48
N ASN A 157 8.79 -0.11 -15.92
CA ASN A 157 9.05 0.58 -17.20
C ASN A 157 8.63 2.04 -17.07
N ILE A 158 9.61 2.93 -16.95
CA ILE A 158 9.35 4.37 -16.79
C ILE A 158 8.54 4.96 -17.94
N SER A 159 8.79 4.51 -19.17
CA SER A 159 8.04 4.99 -20.33
C SER A 159 6.56 4.58 -20.25
N TYR A 160 6.28 3.42 -19.66
CA TYR A 160 4.92 2.98 -19.43
C TYR A 160 4.24 3.77 -18.30
N ILE A 161 4.94 4.03 -17.21
CA ILE A 161 4.41 4.89 -16.11
C ILE A 161 4.07 6.29 -16.66
N ILE A 162 4.90 6.86 -17.52
CA ILE A 162 4.59 8.14 -18.17
C ILE A 162 3.31 8.04 -19.02
N LYS A 163 3.12 6.96 -19.78
CA LYS A 163 1.86 6.74 -20.54
C LYS A 163 0.63 6.66 -19.63
N LEU A 164 0.74 6.00 -18.47
CA LEU A 164 -0.35 5.93 -17.48
C LEU A 164 -0.68 7.33 -16.92
N LEU A 165 0.35 8.12 -16.60
CA LEU A 165 0.19 9.50 -16.13
C LEU A 165 -0.47 10.39 -17.17
N ASP A 166 -0.02 10.33 -18.42
CA ASP A 166 -0.60 11.09 -19.53
C ASP A 166 -2.05 10.68 -19.80
N PHE A 167 -2.36 9.40 -19.75
CA PHE A 167 -3.73 8.91 -19.87
C PHE A 167 -4.60 9.40 -18.71
N ALA A 168 -4.13 9.28 -17.48
CA ALA A 168 -4.85 9.77 -16.30
C ALA A 168 -5.15 11.27 -16.40
N LYS A 169 -4.15 12.08 -16.80
CA LYS A 169 -4.31 13.52 -17.02
C LYS A 169 -5.36 13.82 -18.09
N ARG A 170 -5.26 13.19 -19.26
CA ARG A 170 -6.20 13.43 -20.39
C ARG A 170 -7.63 12.98 -20.09
N LYS A 171 -7.80 11.95 -19.27
CA LYS A 171 -9.10 11.35 -18.95
C LYS A 171 -9.64 11.77 -17.57
N HIS A 172 -8.97 12.72 -16.90
CA HIS A 172 -9.33 13.20 -15.55
C HIS A 172 -9.49 12.05 -14.55
N LYS A 173 -8.60 11.04 -14.62
CA LYS A 173 -8.59 9.88 -13.71
C LYS A 173 -7.54 10.05 -12.64
N ILE A 174 -7.74 9.40 -11.50
CA ILE A 174 -6.78 9.32 -10.41
C ILE A 174 -5.99 8.02 -10.57
N LEU A 175 -4.73 8.12 -10.98
CA LEU A 175 -3.80 6.99 -11.05
C LEU A 175 -3.35 6.60 -9.63
N ILE A 176 -3.31 5.31 -9.34
CA ILE A 176 -2.83 4.76 -8.06
C ILE A 176 -1.53 4.00 -8.35
N VAL A 177 -0.46 4.38 -7.65
CA VAL A 177 0.85 3.74 -7.75
C VAL A 177 1.36 3.30 -6.38
N PHE A 178 2.17 2.24 -6.34
CA PHE A 178 2.83 1.81 -5.11
C PHE A 178 4.30 1.50 -5.35
N GLY A 179 5.10 1.70 -4.33
CA GLY A 179 6.48 1.26 -4.23
C GLY A 179 6.74 0.80 -2.79
N HIS A 180 7.99 0.49 -2.45
CA HIS A 180 8.33 0.00 -1.12
C HIS A 180 9.30 0.97 -0.43
N LYS A 181 10.55 0.96 -0.84
CA LYS A 181 11.64 1.69 -0.20
C LYS A 181 12.11 2.89 -1.03
N PRO A 182 11.70 4.12 -0.69
CA PRO A 182 12.20 5.29 -1.40
C PRO A 182 13.67 5.54 -1.04
N VAL A 183 14.54 5.62 -2.04
CA VAL A 183 15.97 5.85 -1.87
C VAL A 183 16.49 6.94 -2.79
N LYS A 184 17.60 7.58 -2.42
CA LYS A 184 18.23 8.62 -3.24
C LYS A 184 18.97 8.04 -4.44
N ASN A 185 19.62 6.90 -4.25
CA ASN A 185 20.39 6.19 -5.26
C ASN A 185 19.92 4.76 -5.33
N VAL A 186 19.62 4.27 -6.52
CA VAL A 186 19.31 2.86 -6.74
C VAL A 186 20.59 2.07 -6.51
N THR A 187 20.65 1.36 -5.38
CA THR A 187 21.65 0.30 -5.16
C THR A 187 20.94 -1.02 -5.42
N ALA A 188 21.58 -1.93 -6.15
CA ALA A 188 20.99 -3.22 -6.50
C ALA A 188 20.43 -3.96 -5.26
N ASN A 189 19.29 -4.61 -5.43
CA ASN A 189 18.57 -5.47 -4.48
C ASN A 189 17.71 -4.76 -3.43
N TYR A 190 16.51 -4.38 -3.86
CA TYR A 190 15.35 -4.24 -2.98
C TYR A 190 14.40 -5.40 -3.25
N GLN A 191 14.41 -6.36 -2.37
CA GLN A 191 13.33 -7.37 -2.26
C GLN A 191 12.47 -7.07 -1.06
#